data_f7d95058c9dc047d642a2bdee719cd7a
#
_entry.id   f7d95058c9dc047d642a2bdee719cd7a
#
_cell.length_a   1.000
_cell.length_b   1.000
_cell.length_c   1.000
_cell.angle_alpha   90.00
_cell.angle_beta   90.00
_cell.angle_gamma   90.00
#
_symmetry.space_group_name_H-M   'P 1'
#
loop_
_entity.id
_entity.type
_entity.pdbx_description
1 polymer ?
#
loop_
_entity_poly.entity_id
_entity_poly.type
_entity_poly.pdbx_seq_one_letter_code
_entity_poly.pdbx_strand_id
1 'polypeptide(L)'
;MPEINWIAVVVAAVASFVLGGLWYSPVLFGKAWQRETGLTDEKLKQGNMAKIFGLSLVLCLLAAWNFANFLGPRPSLAFGAGVGFSAGLLWVTSSFGINYLFERKSFKLFAINGGYHTLQFTIIGLVLALLPCGDCTQLPCPQ
;
A
#
# COMPACT_ATOMS: atom_id res chain seq x y z
N MET A 1 -5.39 20.75 -11.24
CA MET A 1 -4.98 19.51 -10.56
C MET A 1 -4.70 19.90 -9.11
N PRO A 2 -5.08 19.11 -8.10
CA PRO A 2 -4.73 19.45 -6.72
C PRO A 2 -3.21 19.54 -6.57
N GLU A 3 -2.75 20.43 -5.71
CA GLU A 3 -1.33 20.53 -5.39
C GLU A 3 -0.90 19.24 -4.65
N ILE A 4 0.15 18.60 -5.16
CA ILE A 4 0.64 17.34 -4.62
C ILE A 4 2.01 17.57 -3.97
N ASN A 5 2.13 17.15 -2.72
CA ASN A 5 3.43 17.06 -2.07
C ASN A 5 4.15 15.77 -2.54
N TRP A 6 5.05 15.91 -3.53
CA TRP A 6 5.81 14.78 -4.07
C TRP A 6 6.72 14.09 -3.05
N ILE A 7 7.22 14.83 -2.06
CA ILE A 7 8.00 14.25 -0.96
C ILE A 7 7.12 13.31 -0.14
N ALA A 8 5.89 13.75 0.19
CA ALA A 8 4.93 12.91 0.89
C ALA A 8 4.58 11.64 0.11
N VAL A 9 4.40 11.75 -1.22
CA VAL A 9 4.15 10.59 -2.10
C VAL A 9 5.31 9.59 -2.05
N VAL A 10 6.54 10.07 -2.18
CA VAL A 10 7.73 9.19 -2.13
C VAL A 10 7.87 8.55 -0.75
N VAL A 11 7.71 9.31 0.33
CA VAL A 11 7.79 8.78 1.70
C VAL A 11 6.69 7.73 1.96
N ALA A 12 5.46 8.00 1.52
CA ALA A 12 4.35 7.05 1.63
C ALA A 12 4.61 5.75 0.86
N ALA A 13 5.13 5.86 -0.36
CA ALA A 13 5.49 4.70 -1.17
C ALA A 13 6.61 3.86 -0.54
N VAL A 14 7.66 4.51 -0.04
CA VAL A 14 8.77 3.83 0.64
C VAL A 14 8.29 3.18 1.94
N ALA A 15 7.47 3.86 2.74
CA ALA A 15 6.89 3.29 3.96
C ALA A 15 6.05 2.04 3.67
N SER A 16 5.22 2.08 2.61
CA SER A 16 4.43 0.92 2.17
C SER A 16 5.31 -0.23 1.69
N PHE A 17 6.38 0.09 0.97
CA PHE A 17 7.33 -0.89 0.47
C PHE A 17 8.08 -1.59 1.62
N VAL A 18 8.55 -0.81 2.61
CA VAL A 18 9.17 -1.34 3.83
C VAL A 18 8.21 -2.21 4.63
N LEU A 19 6.94 -1.78 4.77
CA LEU A 19 5.90 -2.61 5.37
C LEU A 19 5.80 -3.97 4.65
N GLY A 20 5.80 -3.99 3.32
CA GLY A 20 5.77 -5.23 2.53
C GLY A 20 6.95 -6.13 2.81
N GLY A 21 8.16 -5.58 2.87
CA GLY A 21 9.36 -6.31 3.24
C GLY A 21 9.27 -6.94 4.63
N LEU A 22 8.76 -6.22 5.61
CA LEU A 22 8.54 -6.73 6.97
C LEU A 22 7.41 -7.77 7.02
N TRP A 23 6.27 -7.49 6.37
CA TRP A 23 5.09 -8.34 6.39
C TRP A 23 5.35 -9.73 5.82
N TYR A 24 6.03 -9.77 4.67
CA TYR A 24 6.39 -11.02 3.99
C TYR A 24 7.77 -11.56 4.41
N SER A 25 8.36 -11.02 5.47
CA SER A 25 9.57 -11.59 6.06
C SER A 25 9.28 -12.89 6.81
N PRO A 26 10.29 -13.75 7.00
CA PRO A 26 10.16 -14.97 7.81
C PRO A 26 9.77 -14.71 9.28
N VAL A 27 9.99 -13.47 9.75
CA VAL A 27 9.67 -13.05 11.13
C VAL A 27 8.16 -12.87 11.32
N LEU A 28 7.44 -12.42 10.30
CA LEU A 28 5.99 -12.21 10.34
C LEU A 28 5.26 -13.32 9.56
N PHE A 29 4.74 -13.00 8.41
CA PHE A 29 3.85 -13.90 7.68
C PHE A 29 4.53 -14.63 6.51
N GLY A 30 5.79 -14.36 6.20
CA GLY A 30 6.48 -14.88 5.02
C GLY A 30 6.45 -16.40 4.92
N LYS A 31 6.72 -17.14 6.02
CA LYS A 31 6.65 -18.62 6.00
C LYS A 31 5.23 -19.15 5.82
N ALA A 32 4.24 -18.46 6.39
CA ALA A 32 2.84 -18.83 6.23
C ALA A 32 2.37 -18.55 4.80
N TRP A 33 2.69 -17.37 4.26
CA TRP A 33 2.42 -16.99 2.88
C TRP A 33 3.06 -17.96 1.88
N GLN A 34 4.32 -18.34 2.09
CA GLN A 34 5.06 -19.27 1.24
C GLN A 34 4.39 -20.65 1.18
N ARG A 35 3.93 -21.17 2.32
CA ARG A 35 3.18 -22.43 2.37
C ARG A 35 1.85 -22.36 1.62
N GLU A 36 1.11 -21.28 1.80
CA GLU A 36 -0.20 -21.10 1.16
C GLU A 36 -0.10 -20.86 -0.36
N THR A 37 1.01 -20.28 -0.83
CA THR A 37 1.26 -20.07 -2.26
C THR A 37 1.90 -21.28 -2.94
N GLY A 38 2.42 -22.26 -2.18
CA GLY A 38 3.14 -23.43 -2.72
C GLY A 38 4.50 -23.09 -3.32
N LEU A 39 5.10 -21.95 -2.96
CA LEU A 39 6.41 -21.55 -3.43
C LEU A 39 7.50 -22.19 -2.56
N THR A 40 8.40 -22.94 -3.16
CA THR A 40 9.59 -23.49 -2.48
C THR A 40 10.70 -22.45 -2.41
N ASP A 41 11.68 -22.67 -1.52
CA ASP A 41 12.85 -21.78 -1.40
C ASP A 41 13.65 -21.73 -2.70
N GLU A 42 13.71 -22.84 -3.44
CA GLU A 42 14.38 -22.91 -4.73
C GLU A 42 13.68 -22.02 -5.78
N LYS A 43 12.34 -22.05 -5.82
CA LYS A 43 11.56 -21.19 -6.72
C LYS A 43 11.70 -19.73 -6.37
N LEU A 44 11.75 -19.39 -5.09
CA LEU A 44 11.97 -18.01 -4.64
C LEU A 44 13.35 -17.49 -5.07
N LYS A 45 14.40 -18.32 -4.96
CA LYS A 45 15.76 -17.98 -5.38
C LYS A 45 15.92 -17.81 -6.89
N GLN A 46 15.09 -18.49 -7.70
CA GLN A 46 15.10 -18.36 -9.16
C GLN A 46 14.45 -17.08 -9.68
N GLY A 47 13.70 -16.37 -8.82
CA GLY A 47 13.06 -15.10 -9.18
C GLY A 47 14.08 -13.98 -9.41
N ASN A 48 13.83 -13.13 -10.40
CA ASN A 48 14.60 -11.89 -10.56
C ASN A 48 14.16 -10.89 -9.48
N MET A 49 14.85 -10.90 -8.34
CA MET A 49 14.51 -10.07 -7.18
C MET A 49 14.56 -8.58 -7.49
N ALA A 50 15.54 -8.13 -8.31
CA ALA A 50 15.62 -6.73 -8.71
C ALA A 50 14.38 -6.28 -9.49
N LYS A 51 13.89 -7.13 -10.40
CA LYS A 51 12.65 -6.87 -11.15
C LYS A 51 11.43 -6.85 -10.22
N ILE A 52 11.32 -7.82 -9.32
CA ILE A 52 10.17 -7.93 -8.40
C ILE A 52 10.11 -6.71 -7.48
N PHE A 53 11.20 -6.39 -6.79
CA PHE A 53 11.23 -5.25 -5.88
C PHE A 53 11.14 -3.90 -6.61
N GLY A 54 11.78 -3.76 -7.77
CA GLY A 54 11.69 -2.55 -8.58
C GLY A 54 10.27 -2.27 -9.04
N LEU A 55 9.59 -3.25 -9.62
CA LEU A 55 8.19 -3.10 -10.04
C LEU A 55 7.26 -2.89 -8.84
N SER A 56 7.49 -3.57 -7.72
CA SER A 56 6.70 -3.36 -6.51
C SER A 56 6.81 -1.93 -5.99
N LEU A 57 8.02 -1.36 -5.99
CA LEU A 57 8.23 0.04 -5.60
C LEU A 57 7.51 1.01 -6.56
N VAL A 58 7.58 0.76 -7.87
CA VAL A 58 6.84 1.57 -8.87
C VAL A 58 5.34 1.51 -8.61
N LEU A 59 4.79 0.33 -8.32
CA LEU A 59 3.37 0.18 -7.99
C LEU A 59 3.01 0.89 -6.68
N CYS A 60 3.87 0.86 -5.66
CA CYS A 60 3.68 1.64 -4.43
C CYS A 60 3.67 3.15 -4.71
N LEU A 61 4.56 3.64 -5.60
CA LEU A 61 4.57 5.05 -6.01
C LEU A 61 3.29 5.44 -6.74
N LEU A 62 2.82 4.62 -7.66
CA LEU A 62 1.56 4.87 -8.38
C LEU A 62 0.36 4.88 -7.42
N ALA A 63 0.30 3.94 -6.47
CA ALA A 63 -0.74 3.89 -5.46
C ALA A 63 -0.72 5.14 -4.57
N ALA A 64 0.44 5.53 -4.06
CA ALA A 64 0.59 6.70 -3.21
C ALA A 64 0.26 8.01 -3.96
N TRP A 65 0.71 8.15 -5.19
CA TRP A 65 0.39 9.29 -6.04
C TRP A 65 -1.11 9.40 -6.32
N ASN A 66 -1.74 8.31 -6.76
CA ASN A 66 -3.18 8.32 -7.00
C ASN A 66 -3.97 8.64 -5.71
N PHE A 67 -3.53 8.10 -4.59
CA PHE A 67 -4.17 8.32 -3.31
C PHE A 67 -4.01 9.76 -2.81
N ALA A 68 -2.87 10.41 -3.08
CA ALA A 68 -2.65 11.83 -2.81
C ALA A 68 -3.63 12.72 -3.60
N ASN A 69 -3.90 12.40 -4.87
CA ASN A 69 -4.90 13.10 -5.66
C ASN A 69 -6.31 12.95 -5.07
N PHE A 70 -6.62 11.78 -4.54
CA PHE A 70 -7.93 11.48 -3.96
C PHE A 70 -8.15 12.15 -2.61
N LEU A 71 -7.13 12.18 -1.74
CA LEU A 71 -7.22 12.80 -0.42
C LEU A 71 -7.20 14.33 -0.44
N GLY A 72 -6.62 14.90 -1.51
CA GLY A 72 -6.41 16.34 -1.60
C GLY A 72 -5.21 16.84 -0.78
N PRO A 73 -4.97 18.18 -0.78
CA PRO A 73 -3.71 18.78 -0.32
C PRO A 73 -3.52 18.79 1.19
N ARG A 74 -4.60 18.76 1.99
CA ARG A 74 -4.55 18.88 3.46
C ARG A 74 -5.57 17.99 4.17
N PRO A 75 -5.46 16.66 4.06
CA PRO A 75 -6.35 15.75 4.77
C PRO A 75 -6.02 15.80 6.28
N SER A 76 -7.03 15.67 7.14
CA SER A 76 -6.79 15.43 8.56
C SER A 76 -6.26 13.99 8.76
N LEU A 77 -5.53 13.77 9.86
CA LEU A 77 -5.00 12.42 10.19
C LEU A 77 -6.11 11.37 10.26
N ALA A 78 -7.22 11.70 10.91
CA ALA A 78 -8.35 10.77 11.03
C ALA A 78 -8.97 10.47 9.67
N PHE A 79 -9.10 11.46 8.79
CA PHE A 79 -9.62 11.29 7.44
C PHE A 79 -8.66 10.46 6.59
N GLY A 80 -7.36 10.80 6.57
CA GLY A 80 -6.35 10.05 5.81
C GLY A 80 -6.27 8.58 6.24
N ALA A 81 -6.24 8.32 7.56
CA ALA A 81 -6.23 6.95 8.09
C ALA A 81 -7.53 6.20 7.78
N GLY A 82 -8.68 6.84 7.99
CA GLY A 82 -10.00 6.22 7.77
C GLY A 82 -10.26 5.88 6.31
N VAL A 83 -9.94 6.80 5.40
CA VAL A 83 -10.06 6.56 3.96
C VAL A 83 -9.06 5.50 3.51
N GLY A 84 -7.82 5.53 4.02
CA GLY A 84 -6.80 4.51 3.72
C GLY A 84 -7.24 3.12 4.19
N PHE A 85 -7.72 3.00 5.42
CA PHE A 85 -8.26 1.75 5.95
C PHE A 85 -9.43 1.24 5.11
N SER A 86 -10.38 2.11 4.78
CA SER A 86 -11.55 1.76 3.97
C SER A 86 -11.16 1.33 2.56
N ALA A 87 -10.25 2.04 1.91
CA ALA A 87 -9.77 1.69 0.58
C ALA A 87 -9.05 0.33 0.57
N GLY A 88 -8.15 0.10 1.53
CA GLY A 88 -7.43 -1.16 1.66
C GLY A 88 -8.36 -2.34 1.97
N LEU A 89 -9.30 -2.17 2.90
CA LEU A 89 -10.19 -3.25 3.33
C LEU A 89 -11.34 -3.48 2.34
N LEU A 90 -12.07 -2.41 1.97
CA LEU A 90 -13.34 -2.57 1.25
C LEU A 90 -13.17 -2.65 -0.27
N TRP A 91 -12.11 -2.06 -0.84
CA TRP A 91 -11.85 -2.15 -2.28
C TRP A 91 -10.79 -3.19 -2.62
N VAL A 92 -9.58 -3.01 -2.09
CA VAL A 92 -8.45 -3.87 -2.49
C VAL A 92 -8.63 -5.29 -1.96
N THR A 93 -8.88 -5.44 -0.65
CA THR A 93 -9.05 -6.75 -0.02
C THR A 93 -10.29 -7.47 -0.57
N SER A 94 -11.39 -6.77 -0.81
CA SER A 94 -12.59 -7.37 -1.41
C SER A 94 -12.33 -7.86 -2.84
N SER A 95 -11.57 -7.12 -3.65
CA SER A 95 -11.18 -7.53 -5.00
C SER A 95 -10.34 -8.80 -4.98
N PHE A 96 -9.35 -8.89 -4.07
CA PHE A 96 -8.60 -10.12 -3.85
C PHE A 96 -9.50 -11.27 -3.39
N GLY A 97 -10.44 -10.98 -2.50
CA GLY A 97 -11.40 -11.96 -2.01
C GLY A 97 -12.20 -12.61 -3.13
N ILE A 98 -12.73 -11.81 -4.04
CA ILE A 98 -13.46 -12.31 -5.21
C ILE A 98 -12.56 -13.23 -6.04
N ASN A 99 -11.34 -12.80 -6.40
CA ASN A 99 -10.42 -13.61 -7.20
C ASN A 99 -10.07 -14.93 -6.48
N TYR A 100 -9.76 -14.86 -5.18
CA TYR A 100 -9.36 -16.03 -4.40
C TYR A 100 -10.48 -17.05 -4.21
N LEU A 101 -11.75 -16.62 -4.18
CA LEU A 101 -12.90 -17.54 -4.18
C LEU A 101 -12.95 -18.35 -5.47
N PHE A 102 -12.79 -17.71 -6.63
CA PHE A 102 -12.75 -18.42 -7.92
C PHE A 102 -11.51 -19.30 -8.08
N GLU A 103 -10.36 -18.85 -7.59
CA GLU A 103 -9.11 -19.60 -7.60
C GLU A 103 -9.05 -20.68 -6.51
N ARG A 104 -10.04 -20.77 -5.64
CA ARG A 104 -10.11 -21.70 -4.49
C ARG A 104 -8.90 -21.61 -3.57
N LYS A 105 -8.40 -20.38 -3.36
CA LYS A 105 -7.31 -20.11 -2.42
C LYS A 105 -7.79 -20.21 -0.98
N SER A 106 -6.85 -20.44 -0.05
CA SER A 106 -7.19 -20.54 1.36
C SER A 106 -7.61 -19.19 1.94
N PHE A 107 -8.49 -19.21 2.94
CA PHE A 107 -8.85 -18.03 3.73
C PHE A 107 -7.62 -17.43 4.43
N LYS A 108 -6.64 -18.25 4.78
CA LYS A 108 -5.41 -17.80 5.43
C LYS A 108 -4.57 -16.93 4.47
N LEU A 109 -4.42 -17.32 3.20
CA LEU A 109 -3.76 -16.51 2.20
C LEU A 109 -4.51 -15.19 1.98
N PHE A 110 -5.84 -15.24 1.92
CA PHE A 110 -6.69 -14.05 1.83
C PHE A 110 -6.47 -13.11 3.01
N ALA A 111 -6.44 -13.61 4.24
CA ALA A 111 -6.23 -12.79 5.44
C ALA A 111 -4.82 -12.16 5.46
N ILE A 112 -3.77 -12.90 5.04
CA ILE A 112 -2.40 -12.38 4.97
C ILE A 112 -2.32 -11.24 3.97
N ASN A 113 -2.79 -11.44 2.75
CA ASN A 113 -2.68 -10.45 1.68
C ASN A 113 -3.64 -9.28 1.88
N GLY A 114 -4.87 -9.54 2.32
CA GLY A 114 -5.85 -8.51 2.63
C GLY A 114 -5.43 -7.63 3.80
N GLY A 115 -4.87 -8.23 4.85
CA GLY A 115 -4.30 -7.51 5.99
C GLY A 115 -3.16 -6.59 5.57
N TYR A 116 -2.26 -7.09 4.72
CA TYR A 116 -1.19 -6.26 4.15
C TYR A 116 -1.73 -5.04 3.43
N HIS A 117 -2.65 -5.21 2.50
CA HIS A 117 -3.18 -4.09 1.71
C HIS A 117 -4.00 -3.11 2.55
N THR A 118 -4.71 -3.61 3.57
CA THR A 118 -5.42 -2.75 4.51
C THR A 118 -4.45 -1.83 5.25
N LEU A 119 -3.36 -2.37 5.79
CA LEU A 119 -2.33 -1.58 6.46
C LEU A 119 -1.55 -0.70 5.49
N GLN A 120 -1.24 -1.18 4.31
CA GLN A 120 -0.54 -0.43 3.27
C GLN A 120 -1.26 0.89 2.96
N PHE A 121 -2.55 0.83 2.63
CA PHE A 121 -3.32 2.03 2.30
C PHE A 121 -3.56 2.92 3.53
N THR A 122 -3.69 2.33 4.72
CA THR A 122 -3.77 3.10 5.97
C THR A 122 -2.49 3.92 6.20
N ILE A 123 -1.31 3.30 6.00
CA ILE A 123 -0.02 3.99 6.12
C ILE A 123 0.14 5.07 5.06
N ILE A 124 -0.24 4.80 3.81
CA ILE A 124 -0.23 5.81 2.75
C ILE A 124 -1.07 7.02 3.18
N GLY A 125 -2.31 6.80 3.63
CA GLY A 125 -3.20 7.86 4.07
C GLY A 125 -2.66 8.65 5.26
N LEU A 126 -2.07 7.97 6.23
CA LEU A 126 -1.43 8.61 7.39
C LEU A 126 -0.23 9.47 6.98
N VAL A 127 0.68 8.96 6.15
CA VAL A 127 1.88 9.69 5.72
C VAL A 127 1.51 10.93 4.90
N LEU A 128 0.53 10.81 4.00
CA LEU A 128 0.04 11.95 3.22
C LEU A 128 -0.61 13.02 4.11
N ALA A 129 -1.28 12.62 5.19
CA ALA A 129 -1.86 13.55 6.15
C ALA A 129 -0.83 14.18 7.09
N LEU A 130 0.27 13.46 7.40
CA LEU A 130 1.36 13.99 8.22
C LEU A 130 2.26 14.97 7.47
N LEU A 131 2.33 14.84 6.15
CA LEU A 131 3.15 15.65 5.27
C LEU A 131 2.26 16.40 4.25
N PRO A 132 1.40 17.32 4.70
CA PRO A 132 0.51 18.04 3.81
C PRO A 132 1.31 18.95 2.86
N CYS A 133 0.66 19.44 1.79
CA CYS A 133 1.25 20.50 0.98
C CYS A 133 1.54 21.74 1.84
N GLY A 134 2.68 22.38 1.58
CA GLY A 134 3.18 23.52 2.35
C GLY A 134 2.15 24.66 2.47
N ASP A 135 2.38 25.56 3.42
CA ASP A 135 1.50 26.68 3.70
C ASP A 135 1.28 27.58 2.47
N CYS A 136 0.03 27.65 2.02
CA CYS A 136 -0.42 28.66 1.07
C CYS A 136 -0.48 30.05 1.74
N THR A 137 0.46 30.38 2.62
CA THR A 137 0.52 31.72 3.21
C THR A 137 1.04 32.79 2.25
N GLN A 138 1.47 32.40 1.05
CA GLN A 138 2.02 33.33 0.06
C GLN A 138 1.29 33.38 -1.29
N LEU A 139 0.29 32.53 -1.54
CA LEU A 139 -0.52 32.58 -2.77
C LEU A 139 -1.96 32.15 -2.44
N PRO A 140 -2.99 32.87 -2.91
CA PRO A 140 -4.37 32.47 -2.74
C PRO A 140 -4.59 31.11 -3.43
N CYS A 141 -5.08 30.11 -2.66
CA CYS A 141 -5.53 28.85 -3.23
C CYS A 141 -6.63 29.14 -4.25
N PRO A 142 -6.54 28.72 -5.51
CA PRO A 142 -7.66 28.80 -6.42
C PRO A 142 -8.79 27.93 -5.88
N GLN A 143 -9.99 28.56 -5.76
CA GLN A 143 -11.26 27.93 -5.36
C GLN A 143 -11.73 26.93 -6.43
#